data_9cc9aa1ba390f628ed0c54c8e14030e1
#
_entry.id   9cc9aa1ba390f628ed0c54c8e14030e1
#
_cell.length_a   1.000
_cell.length_b   1.000
_cell.length_c   1.000
_cell.angle_alpha   90.00
_cell.angle_beta   90.00
_cell.angle_gamma   90.00
#
_symmetry.space_group_name_H-M   'P 1'
#
loop_
_entity.id
_entity.type
_entity.pdbx_description
1 polymer ?
#
loop_
_entity_poly.entity_id
_entity_poly.type
_entity_poly.pdbx_seq_one_letter_code
_entity_poly.pdbx_strand_id
1 'polypeptide(L)'
;ALGTKKPHLPFIFPEEFLSLYPEQDIGLPKNPYAPSEMPDMAWIKFGELRTFADTSNDAMGIPDLGEVNVTYPNNKVKELRRAYYSAISFTDDIIGQILNELKTLGLENSTIVSFWGDHGWQLGEHSEWCKHTNFEVANHAPMMVKIPGLTDDGIRTSKLVEFVDLFPTLVEAIGMEPLPT
;
A
#
# COMPACT_ATOMS: atom_id res chain seq x y z
N ALA A 1 10.84 14.93 -7.24
CA ALA A 1 9.95 13.87 -6.73
C ALA A 1 10.22 12.58 -7.49
N LEU A 2 10.14 11.44 -6.80
CA LEU A 2 10.21 10.11 -7.38
C LEU A 2 8.89 9.40 -7.11
N GLY A 3 8.28 8.81 -8.14
CA GLY A 3 7.10 7.97 -8.00
C GLY A 3 7.40 6.55 -8.45
N THR A 4 6.94 5.56 -7.69
CA THR A 4 6.99 4.15 -8.06
C THR A 4 5.57 3.66 -8.32
N LYS A 5 5.38 2.82 -9.34
CA LYS A 5 4.09 2.18 -9.59
C LYS A 5 3.85 1.00 -8.64
N LYS A 6 4.91 0.37 -8.15
CA LYS A 6 4.82 -0.76 -7.22
C LYS A 6 4.53 -0.27 -5.79
N PRO A 7 3.78 -1.05 -5.02
CA PRO A 7 3.33 -2.44 -5.22
C PRO A 7 2.04 -2.65 -6.04
N HIS A 8 1.59 -1.71 -6.86
CA HIS A 8 0.40 -1.86 -7.71
C HIS A 8 0.51 -3.07 -8.68
N LEU A 9 -0.64 -3.60 -9.06
CA LEU A 9 -0.78 -4.62 -10.12
C LEU A 9 -0.17 -4.16 -11.46
N PRO A 10 0.32 -5.12 -12.32
CA PRO A 10 0.60 -6.51 -11.98
C PRO A 10 1.74 -6.62 -10.99
N PHE A 11 1.72 -7.63 -10.09
CA PHE A 11 2.79 -7.85 -9.12
C PHE A 11 4.05 -8.40 -9.79
N ILE A 12 4.83 -7.51 -10.41
CA ILE A 12 6.10 -7.82 -11.08
C ILE A 12 7.24 -7.28 -10.22
N PHE A 13 8.16 -8.15 -9.85
CA PHE A 13 9.34 -7.88 -9.03
C PHE A 13 10.40 -8.95 -9.31
N PRO A 14 11.68 -8.75 -8.98
CA PRO A 14 12.73 -9.77 -9.11
C PRO A 14 12.43 -10.99 -8.22
N GLU A 15 12.72 -12.19 -8.74
CA GLU A 15 12.37 -13.47 -8.10
C GLU A 15 12.96 -13.62 -6.69
N GLU A 16 14.13 -13.06 -6.43
CA GLU A 16 14.79 -13.12 -5.12
C GLU A 16 13.91 -12.59 -3.97
N PHE A 17 13.00 -11.63 -4.23
CA PHE A 17 12.10 -11.11 -3.21
C PHE A 17 11.04 -12.13 -2.75
N LEU A 18 10.75 -13.17 -3.52
CA LEU A 18 9.88 -14.27 -3.07
C LEU A 18 10.50 -15.06 -1.92
N SER A 19 11.82 -15.15 -1.86
CA SER A 19 12.53 -15.91 -0.81
C SER A 19 12.34 -15.30 0.58
N LEU A 20 12.02 -14.01 0.66
CA LEU A 20 11.73 -13.31 1.92
C LEU A 20 10.40 -13.76 2.56
N TYR A 21 9.53 -14.38 1.78
CA TYR A 21 8.17 -14.75 2.17
C TYR A 21 7.89 -16.22 1.84
N PRO A 22 8.37 -17.18 2.66
CA PRO A 22 8.05 -18.60 2.48
C PRO A 22 6.53 -18.83 2.47
N GLU A 23 6.04 -19.64 1.55
CA GLU A 23 4.59 -19.80 1.33
C GLU A 23 3.85 -20.30 2.59
N GLN A 24 4.48 -21.15 3.37
CA GLN A 24 3.92 -21.67 4.62
C GLN A 24 3.68 -20.59 5.68
N ASP A 25 4.40 -19.47 5.61
CA ASP A 25 4.30 -18.37 6.56
C ASP A 25 3.23 -17.33 6.15
N ILE A 26 2.66 -17.49 4.96
CA ILE A 26 1.61 -16.59 4.45
C ILE A 26 0.26 -17.00 5.04
N GLY A 27 -0.28 -16.13 5.90
CA GLY A 27 -1.62 -16.28 6.47
C GLY A 27 -2.73 -15.84 5.52
N LEU A 28 -3.93 -16.39 5.73
CA LEU A 28 -5.16 -15.85 5.16
C LEU A 28 -5.57 -14.56 5.90
N PRO A 29 -6.41 -13.69 5.29
CA PRO A 29 -6.96 -12.55 6.01
C PRO A 29 -7.75 -13.04 7.25
N LYS A 30 -7.64 -12.30 8.35
CA LYS A 30 -8.33 -12.66 9.61
C LYS A 30 -9.84 -12.40 9.52
N ASN A 31 -10.25 -11.53 8.62
CA ASN A 31 -11.63 -11.09 8.40
C ASN A 31 -11.99 -11.19 6.90
N PRO A 32 -12.06 -12.42 6.33
CA PRO A 32 -12.24 -12.63 4.89
C PRO A 32 -13.67 -12.37 4.40
N TYR A 33 -14.61 -12.10 5.30
CA TYR A 33 -16.02 -11.88 4.98
C TYR A 33 -16.43 -10.44 5.24
N ALA A 34 -17.49 -10.02 4.55
CA ALA A 34 -18.12 -8.72 4.76
C ALA A 34 -18.58 -8.58 6.23
N PRO A 35 -18.46 -7.38 6.82
CA PRO A 35 -19.03 -7.10 8.13
C PRO A 35 -20.54 -7.38 8.17
N SER A 36 -21.06 -7.80 9.32
CA SER A 36 -22.51 -7.91 9.51
C SER A 36 -23.16 -6.54 9.28
N GLU A 37 -24.33 -6.54 8.64
CA GLU A 37 -25.10 -5.33 8.34
C GLU A 37 -24.36 -4.31 7.44
N MET A 38 -23.35 -4.75 6.70
CA MET A 38 -22.65 -3.90 5.73
C MET A 38 -23.65 -3.40 4.67
N PRO A 39 -23.73 -2.10 4.39
CA PRO A 39 -24.54 -1.60 3.29
C PRO A 39 -24.04 -2.13 1.94
N ASP A 40 -24.95 -2.49 1.03
CA ASP A 40 -24.59 -3.02 -0.29
C ASP A 40 -23.62 -2.10 -1.06
N MET A 41 -23.76 -0.79 -0.90
CA MET A 41 -22.89 0.20 -1.54
C MET A 41 -21.46 0.23 -1.01
N ALA A 42 -21.18 -0.40 0.14
CA ALA A 42 -19.83 -0.46 0.70
C ALA A 42 -18.99 -1.57 0.06
N TRP A 43 -19.62 -2.54 -0.60
CA TRP A 43 -18.93 -3.59 -1.33
C TRP A 43 -18.70 -3.17 -2.78
N ILE A 44 -17.51 -3.48 -3.30
CA ILE A 44 -17.19 -3.26 -4.70
C ILE A 44 -16.73 -4.56 -5.36
N LYS A 45 -17.03 -4.67 -6.66
CA LYS A 45 -16.59 -5.80 -7.48
C LYS A 45 -15.06 -5.98 -7.38
N PHE A 46 -14.55 -7.21 -7.55
CA PHE A 46 -13.12 -7.56 -7.38
C PHE A 46 -12.13 -6.72 -8.21
N GLY A 47 -12.58 -5.63 -8.76
CA GLY A 47 -11.81 -4.53 -9.30
C GLY A 47 -10.83 -4.95 -10.40
N GLU A 48 -9.64 -4.41 -10.30
CA GLU A 48 -8.59 -4.60 -11.30
C GLU A 48 -8.05 -6.02 -11.34
N LEU A 49 -8.14 -6.78 -10.24
CA LEU A 49 -7.56 -8.12 -10.12
C LEU A 49 -8.16 -9.10 -11.14
N ARG A 50 -9.46 -9.01 -11.40
CA ARG A 50 -10.18 -9.88 -12.35
C ARG A 50 -9.75 -9.71 -13.82
N THR A 51 -9.02 -8.64 -14.14
CA THR A 51 -8.57 -8.38 -15.51
C THR A 51 -7.34 -9.19 -15.92
N PHE A 52 -6.72 -9.91 -14.99
CA PHE A 52 -5.58 -10.77 -15.27
C PHE A 52 -6.03 -12.20 -15.49
N ALA A 53 -5.43 -12.88 -16.47
CA ALA A 53 -5.87 -14.20 -16.91
C ALA A 53 -5.84 -15.28 -15.80
N ASP A 54 -4.86 -15.20 -14.90
CA ASP A 54 -4.68 -16.15 -13.79
C ASP A 54 -5.53 -15.84 -12.55
N THR A 55 -6.15 -14.67 -12.51
CA THR A 55 -7.06 -14.22 -11.46
C THR A 55 -8.43 -13.83 -12.01
N SER A 56 -8.70 -14.11 -13.29
CA SER A 56 -10.03 -13.90 -13.84
C SER A 56 -11.06 -14.76 -13.11
N ASN A 57 -12.25 -14.24 -12.95
CA ASN A 57 -13.30 -14.92 -12.21
C ASN A 57 -13.66 -16.27 -12.83
N ASP A 58 -13.62 -16.39 -14.14
CA ASP A 58 -13.81 -17.66 -14.86
C ASP A 58 -12.74 -18.71 -14.49
N ALA A 59 -11.46 -18.31 -14.46
CA ALA A 59 -10.37 -19.20 -14.10
C ALA A 59 -10.46 -19.67 -12.64
N MET A 60 -11.05 -18.86 -11.76
CA MET A 60 -11.19 -19.16 -10.33
C MET A 60 -12.55 -19.77 -9.96
N GLY A 61 -13.47 -19.93 -10.91
CA GLY A 61 -14.84 -20.42 -10.63
C GLY A 61 -15.67 -19.48 -9.76
N ILE A 62 -15.45 -18.17 -9.87
CA ILE A 62 -16.14 -17.13 -9.11
C ILE A 62 -17.11 -16.40 -10.03
N PRO A 63 -18.26 -15.90 -9.54
CA PRO A 63 -19.16 -15.07 -10.34
C PRO A 63 -18.43 -13.90 -11.03
N ASP A 64 -18.79 -13.57 -12.24
CA ASP A 64 -18.08 -12.68 -13.17
C ASP A 64 -17.64 -11.32 -12.59
N LEU A 65 -18.38 -10.82 -11.61
CA LEU A 65 -18.06 -9.55 -10.94
C LEU A 65 -17.57 -9.72 -9.49
N GLY A 66 -17.38 -10.96 -9.03
CA GLY A 66 -17.32 -11.28 -7.62
C GLY A 66 -18.71 -11.19 -6.97
N GLU A 67 -18.80 -11.61 -5.74
CA GLU A 67 -20.02 -11.55 -4.92
C GLU A 67 -19.63 -11.37 -3.45
N VAL A 68 -20.48 -10.71 -2.69
CA VAL A 68 -20.27 -10.54 -1.24
C VAL A 68 -20.10 -11.90 -0.57
N ASN A 69 -19.06 -12.05 0.25
CA ASN A 69 -18.68 -13.29 0.92
C ASN A 69 -18.19 -14.43 0.03
N VAL A 70 -17.98 -14.18 -1.25
CA VAL A 70 -17.26 -15.10 -2.14
C VAL A 70 -15.77 -14.73 -2.12
N THR A 71 -14.90 -15.70 -1.84
CA THR A 71 -13.45 -15.50 -1.78
C THR A 71 -12.74 -16.30 -2.85
N TYR A 72 -11.56 -15.88 -3.26
CA TYR A 72 -10.66 -16.73 -4.03
C TYR A 72 -10.28 -17.99 -3.24
N PRO A 73 -9.92 -19.11 -3.91
CA PRO A 73 -9.37 -20.27 -3.24
C PRO A 73 -8.17 -19.90 -2.35
N ASN A 74 -8.06 -20.54 -1.18
CA ASN A 74 -7.07 -20.19 -0.15
C ASN A 74 -5.62 -20.16 -0.67
N ASN A 75 -5.25 -21.07 -1.57
CA ASN A 75 -3.94 -21.07 -2.20
C ASN A 75 -3.71 -19.82 -3.07
N LYS A 76 -4.73 -19.39 -3.82
CA LYS A 76 -4.65 -18.18 -4.63
C LYS A 76 -4.60 -16.92 -3.75
N VAL A 77 -5.36 -16.87 -2.67
CA VAL A 77 -5.27 -15.77 -1.69
C VAL A 77 -3.85 -15.66 -1.13
N LYS A 78 -3.24 -16.78 -0.72
CA LYS A 78 -1.86 -16.79 -0.22
C LYS A 78 -0.85 -16.36 -1.28
N GLU A 79 -0.98 -16.86 -2.51
CA GLU A 79 -0.14 -16.47 -3.64
C GLU A 79 -0.18 -14.96 -3.89
N LEU A 80 -1.37 -14.36 -3.96
CA LEU A 80 -1.55 -12.93 -4.16
C LEU A 80 -0.98 -12.09 -3.01
N ARG A 81 -1.20 -12.52 -1.76
CA ARG A 81 -0.63 -11.86 -0.58
C ARG A 81 0.90 -11.92 -0.60
N ARG A 82 1.46 -13.07 -0.90
CA ARG A 82 2.91 -13.27 -1.04
C ARG A 82 3.49 -12.36 -2.12
N ALA A 83 2.84 -12.31 -3.28
CA ALA A 83 3.27 -11.46 -4.39
C ALA A 83 3.23 -9.97 -4.02
N TYR A 84 2.19 -9.53 -3.32
CA TYR A 84 2.09 -8.16 -2.83
C TYR A 84 3.22 -7.82 -1.83
N TYR A 85 3.48 -8.68 -0.85
CA TYR A 85 4.57 -8.46 0.13
C TYR A 85 5.93 -8.39 -0.56
N SER A 86 6.18 -9.27 -1.54
CA SER A 86 7.42 -9.25 -2.33
C SER A 86 7.55 -7.95 -3.14
N ALA A 87 6.46 -7.45 -3.72
CA ALA A 87 6.44 -6.18 -4.44
C ALA A 87 6.70 -4.98 -3.50
N ILE A 88 6.23 -5.03 -2.25
CA ILE A 88 6.56 -4.01 -1.23
C ILE A 88 8.06 -4.04 -0.92
N SER A 89 8.64 -5.22 -0.64
CA SER A 89 10.07 -5.33 -0.34
C SER A 89 10.94 -4.89 -1.50
N PHE A 90 10.53 -5.15 -2.73
CA PHE A 90 11.22 -4.62 -3.92
C PHE A 90 11.16 -3.08 -3.97
N THR A 91 10.01 -2.49 -3.65
CA THR A 91 9.87 -1.03 -3.59
C THR A 91 10.72 -0.43 -2.47
N ASP A 92 10.74 -1.09 -1.30
CA ASP A 92 11.55 -0.69 -0.15
C ASP A 92 13.05 -0.70 -0.47
N ASP A 93 13.52 -1.72 -1.18
CA ASP A 93 14.91 -1.81 -1.65
C ASP A 93 15.29 -0.62 -2.56
N ILE A 94 14.41 -0.27 -3.52
CA ILE A 94 14.61 0.90 -4.39
C ILE A 94 14.71 2.19 -3.56
N ILE A 95 13.82 2.36 -2.58
CA ILE A 95 13.84 3.53 -1.69
C ILE A 95 15.14 3.54 -0.88
N GLY A 96 15.55 2.39 -0.36
CA GLY A 96 16.81 2.22 0.38
C GLY A 96 18.02 2.66 -0.44
N GLN A 97 18.08 2.28 -1.72
CA GLN A 97 19.16 2.69 -2.63
C GLN A 97 19.20 4.22 -2.81
N ILE A 98 18.04 4.87 -2.96
CA ILE A 98 17.95 6.32 -3.10
C ILE A 98 18.39 7.05 -1.84
N LEU A 99 17.94 6.58 -0.66
CA LEU A 99 18.35 7.17 0.61
C LEU A 99 19.84 6.97 0.89
N ASN A 100 20.41 5.83 0.48
CA ASN A 100 21.84 5.58 0.59
C ASN A 100 22.65 6.49 -0.34
N GLU A 101 22.16 6.74 -1.56
CA GLU A 101 22.81 7.68 -2.47
C GLU A 101 22.77 9.11 -1.92
N LEU A 102 21.65 9.54 -1.36
CA LEU A 102 21.53 10.84 -0.69
C LEU A 102 22.59 11.00 0.43
N LYS A 103 22.81 9.93 1.21
CA LYS A 103 23.83 9.88 2.25
C LYS A 103 25.24 9.92 1.68
N THR A 104 25.51 9.13 0.63
CA THR A 104 26.83 9.08 -0.05
C THR A 104 27.23 10.44 -0.60
N LEU A 105 26.28 11.21 -1.09
CA LEU A 105 26.47 12.56 -1.59
C LEU A 105 26.58 13.62 -0.47
N GLY A 106 26.43 13.25 0.80
CA GLY A 106 26.48 14.17 1.94
C GLY A 106 25.29 15.13 2.02
N LEU A 107 24.16 14.78 1.38
CA LEU A 107 22.98 15.63 1.30
C LEU A 107 21.90 15.29 2.35
N GLU A 108 22.06 14.22 3.11
CA GLU A 108 21.02 13.73 4.03
C GLU A 108 20.64 14.74 5.11
N ASN A 109 21.57 15.58 5.55
CA ASN A 109 21.35 16.59 6.61
C ASN A 109 20.83 17.93 6.08
N SER A 110 20.70 18.06 4.75
CA SER A 110 20.18 19.27 4.09
C SER A 110 18.96 18.99 3.23
N THR A 111 18.40 17.76 3.33
CA THR A 111 17.27 17.33 2.51
C THR A 111 16.12 16.87 3.38
N ILE A 112 14.97 17.48 3.20
CA ILE A 112 13.70 16.97 3.75
C ILE A 112 13.24 15.81 2.87
N VAL A 113 12.95 14.68 3.49
CA VAL A 113 12.41 13.51 2.80
C VAL A 113 10.95 13.32 3.21
N SER A 114 10.05 13.40 2.26
CA SER A 114 8.64 13.08 2.44
C SER A 114 8.32 11.80 1.67
N PHE A 115 7.80 10.80 2.38
CA PHE A 115 7.35 9.54 1.82
C PHE A 115 5.88 9.34 2.15
N TRP A 116 5.10 8.92 1.16
CA TRP A 116 3.68 8.60 1.34
C TRP A 116 3.18 7.63 0.29
N GLY A 117 2.19 6.81 0.66
CA GLY A 117 1.41 6.01 -0.28
C GLY A 117 0.14 6.76 -0.65
N ASP A 118 -0.30 6.65 -1.89
CA ASP A 118 -1.53 7.32 -2.36
C ASP A 118 -2.81 6.69 -1.78
N HIS A 119 -2.77 5.40 -1.46
CA HIS A 119 -3.83 4.64 -0.80
C HIS A 119 -3.25 3.35 -0.18
N GLY A 120 -4.05 2.64 0.58
CA GLY A 120 -3.77 1.29 1.04
C GLY A 120 -4.19 0.24 0.01
N TRP A 121 -4.31 -1.03 0.43
CA TRP A 121 -4.66 -2.15 -0.46
C TRP A 121 -5.32 -3.29 0.30
N GLN A 122 -6.41 -3.83 -0.25
CA GLN A 122 -7.10 -5.00 0.26
C GLN A 122 -6.56 -6.28 -0.40
N LEU A 123 -6.37 -7.30 0.42
CA LEU A 123 -5.84 -8.60 0.04
C LEU A 123 -6.76 -9.74 0.52
N GLY A 124 -8.05 -9.56 0.29
CA GLY A 124 -9.11 -10.49 0.67
C GLY A 124 -9.79 -10.17 2.01
N GLU A 125 -9.43 -9.08 2.67
CA GLU A 125 -10.16 -8.59 3.84
C GLU A 125 -11.57 -8.13 3.41
N HIS A 126 -12.59 -8.39 4.23
CA HIS A 126 -13.99 -8.00 4.00
C HIS A 126 -14.62 -8.55 2.70
N SER A 127 -14.06 -9.65 2.14
CA SER A 127 -14.43 -10.15 0.80
C SER A 127 -14.12 -9.13 -0.31
N GLU A 128 -13.05 -8.34 -0.12
CA GLU A 128 -12.67 -7.27 -1.03
C GLU A 128 -11.24 -7.39 -1.53
N TRP A 129 -10.98 -6.84 -2.70
CA TRP A 129 -9.66 -6.79 -3.33
C TRP A 129 -9.37 -5.40 -3.88
N CYS A 130 -8.09 -5.09 -3.99
CA CYS A 130 -7.63 -3.79 -4.48
C CYS A 130 -7.92 -2.63 -3.50
N LYS A 131 -8.55 -1.53 -3.93
CA LYS A 131 -8.52 -0.28 -3.16
C LYS A 131 -9.78 0.59 -3.20
N HIS A 132 -10.76 0.23 -4.01
CA HIS A 132 -11.89 1.12 -4.31
C HIS A 132 -12.99 1.09 -3.24
N THR A 133 -12.62 1.07 -1.97
CA THR A 133 -13.54 1.03 -0.83
C THR A 133 -13.15 2.04 0.24
N ASN A 134 -14.04 2.27 1.20
CA ASN A 134 -13.78 3.13 2.36
C ASN A 134 -13.32 2.36 3.60
N PHE A 135 -12.93 1.10 3.45
CA PHE A 135 -12.35 0.35 4.56
C PHE A 135 -10.95 0.87 4.92
N GLU A 136 -10.63 0.81 6.22
CA GLU A 136 -9.37 1.28 6.79
C GLU A 136 -8.15 0.78 6.00
N VAL A 137 -8.11 -0.49 5.62
CA VAL A 137 -6.97 -1.07 4.88
C VAL A 137 -6.76 -0.48 3.48
N ALA A 138 -7.78 0.16 2.91
CA ALA A 138 -7.70 0.85 1.62
C ALA A 138 -7.38 2.34 1.77
N ASN A 139 -7.73 2.97 2.88
CA ASN A 139 -7.59 4.40 3.10
C ASN A 139 -6.40 4.78 3.97
N HIS A 140 -5.99 3.90 4.89
CA HIS A 140 -4.86 4.15 5.77
C HIS A 140 -3.55 3.83 5.04
N ALA A 141 -3.00 4.82 4.36
CA ALA A 141 -1.71 4.72 3.69
C ALA A 141 -0.56 5.21 4.59
N PRO A 142 0.67 4.70 4.40
CA PRO A 142 1.81 5.18 5.15
C PRO A 142 2.15 6.64 4.78
N MET A 143 2.50 7.44 5.78
CA MET A 143 3.02 8.79 5.60
C MET A 143 4.16 9.03 6.59
N MET A 144 5.30 9.45 6.09
CA MET A 144 6.50 9.72 6.89
C MET A 144 7.19 10.99 6.38
N VAL A 145 7.66 11.83 7.30
CA VAL A 145 8.43 13.02 6.95
C VAL A 145 9.69 13.08 7.80
N LYS A 146 10.85 13.13 7.15
CA LYS A 146 12.13 13.41 7.80
C LYS A 146 12.51 14.87 7.55
N ILE A 147 12.63 15.64 8.63
CA ILE A 147 13.13 17.01 8.62
C ILE A 147 14.41 17.00 9.45
N PRO A 148 15.60 17.21 8.84
CA PRO A 148 16.88 17.23 9.56
C PRO A 148 16.87 18.21 10.73
N GLY A 149 17.35 17.77 11.89
CA GLY A 149 17.36 18.55 13.13
C GLY A 149 16.03 18.62 13.88
N LEU A 150 14.92 18.17 13.29
CA LEU A 150 13.61 18.17 13.95
C LEU A 150 13.07 16.77 14.24
N THR A 151 13.27 15.83 13.32
CA THR A 151 12.71 14.46 13.43
C THR A 151 13.77 13.39 13.57
N ASP A 152 14.99 13.73 13.91
CA ASP A 152 16.14 12.79 13.94
C ASP A 152 15.95 11.67 14.97
N ASP A 153 15.20 11.91 16.05
CA ASP A 153 14.91 10.92 17.11
C ASP A 153 13.78 9.92 16.74
N GLY A 154 13.14 10.12 15.58
CA GLY A 154 12.08 9.24 15.12
C GLY A 154 10.79 9.31 15.97
N ILE A 155 9.90 10.20 15.60
CA ILE A 155 8.61 10.43 16.30
C ILE A 155 7.51 9.61 15.62
N ARG A 156 6.70 8.89 16.42
CA ARG A 156 5.46 8.27 15.95
C ARG A 156 4.26 9.01 16.53
N THR A 157 3.23 9.19 15.71
CA THR A 157 1.96 9.80 16.13
C THR A 157 0.78 8.98 15.66
N SER A 158 -0.30 8.97 16.44
CA SER A 158 -1.60 8.40 16.08
C SER A 158 -2.63 9.49 15.72
N LYS A 159 -2.18 10.73 15.55
CA LYS A 159 -3.07 11.82 15.12
C LYS A 159 -3.52 11.55 13.68
N LEU A 160 -4.78 11.86 13.40
CA LEU A 160 -5.31 11.84 12.05
C LEU A 160 -4.75 13.03 11.28
N VAL A 161 -4.29 12.75 10.07
CA VAL A 161 -3.80 13.73 9.11
C VAL A 161 -4.37 13.39 7.73
N GLU A 162 -4.43 14.35 6.85
CA GLU A 162 -4.86 14.15 5.48
C GLU A 162 -3.70 14.44 4.51
N PHE A 163 -3.73 13.88 3.30
CA PHE A 163 -2.68 14.16 2.32
C PHE A 163 -2.64 15.61 1.85
N VAL A 164 -3.75 16.32 1.96
CA VAL A 164 -3.80 17.78 1.70
C VAL A 164 -2.92 18.58 2.66
N ASP A 165 -2.61 18.04 3.83
CA ASP A 165 -1.74 18.68 4.83
C ASP A 165 -0.26 18.59 4.45
N LEU A 166 0.11 17.68 3.54
CA LEU A 166 1.50 17.42 3.22
C LEU A 166 2.20 18.61 2.60
N PHE A 167 1.58 19.24 1.61
CA PHE A 167 2.19 20.37 0.92
C PHE A 167 2.38 21.59 1.83
N PRO A 168 1.37 22.06 2.57
CA PRO A 168 1.55 23.15 3.52
C PRO A 168 2.58 22.83 4.62
N THR A 169 2.63 21.58 5.11
CA THR A 169 3.65 21.15 6.07
C THR A 169 5.06 21.29 5.52
N LEU A 170 5.29 20.89 4.26
CA LEU A 170 6.59 21.03 3.62
C LEU A 170 6.98 22.50 3.38
N VAL A 171 6.01 23.35 3.01
CA VAL A 171 6.21 24.80 2.86
C VAL A 171 6.67 25.42 4.18
N GLU A 172 5.99 25.11 5.28
CA GLU A 172 6.36 25.58 6.62
C GLU A 172 7.73 25.05 7.06
N ALA A 173 8.00 23.75 6.81
CA ALA A 173 9.25 23.11 7.20
C ALA A 173 10.50 23.72 6.54
N ILE A 174 10.36 24.35 5.37
CA ILE A 174 11.45 25.06 4.69
C ILE A 174 11.48 26.56 5.02
N GLY A 175 10.65 27.02 5.96
CA GLY A 175 10.60 28.41 6.42
C GLY A 175 9.97 29.38 5.43
N MET A 176 9.15 28.92 4.52
CA MET A 176 8.38 29.78 3.61
C MET A 176 7.09 30.26 4.28
N GLU A 177 6.56 31.40 3.83
CA GLU A 177 5.27 31.89 4.27
C GLU A 177 4.15 30.88 3.92
N PRO A 178 3.15 30.72 4.80
CA PRO A 178 2.00 29.88 4.53
C PRO A 178 1.30 30.27 3.23
N LEU A 179 0.76 29.25 2.55
CA LEU A 179 -0.03 29.50 1.35
C LEU A 179 -1.30 30.29 1.71
N PRO A 180 -1.74 31.21 0.85
CA PRO A 180 -3.02 31.87 1.04
C PRO A 180 -4.16 30.82 1.03
N THR A 181 -5.03 30.90 2.03
CA THR A 181 -6.24 30.07 2.17
C THR A 181 -7.32 30.46 1.18
#